data_2f6c1bc962dead134a0144be19e34165
#
_entry.id   2f6c1bc962dead134a0144be19e34165
#
_cell.length_a   1.000
_cell.length_b   1.000
_cell.length_c   1.000
_cell.angle_alpha   90.00
_cell.angle_beta   90.00
_cell.angle_gamma   90.00
#
_symmetry.space_group_name_H-M   'P 1'
#
loop_
_entity.id
_entity.type
_entity.pdbx_description
1 polymer ?
#
loop_
_entity_poly.entity_id
_entity_poly.type
_entity_poly.pdbx_seq_one_letter_code
_entity_poly.pdbx_strand_id
1 'polypeptide(L)'
;YYVMRNVNRPTSFRGNALRFNSIGTMMSTEYTTPKFQNANASYPDGLNLICVETPGADPTAVQLRIAATGRYLVTDGSNNAAITIGEKAEASTFTMEPRGDFNRMFRFALPSSKGYVTISGGNQLVNYNVPEEANYFYFEEIKFIQVTPPSSGITTACLPCPVAMPDGVEALIPVEEYQGKVYLEKHEGTVPANVPFIIRSKNGNSTFLLEVVTGENPAFENDNLLVGTNVYTPAPDVHFTLTATGGQIGFKRNGKAANFAPNTAWLLSESDTDLTTSFDPRPNVRITEIDADKTAADAVWYDLQGRRVTSPASGNIYIDSTTRRMYLIK
;
A
#
# COMPACT_ATOMS: atom_id res chain seq x y z
N TYR A 1 8.98 -7.19 -6.26
CA TYR A 1 9.31 -6.69 -4.91
C TYR A 1 10.34 -7.61 -4.29
N TYR A 2 11.39 -7.04 -3.74
CA TYR A 2 12.54 -7.79 -3.27
C TYR A 2 13.03 -7.26 -1.93
N VAL A 3 13.59 -8.16 -1.12
CA VAL A 3 14.49 -7.76 -0.04
C VAL A 3 15.91 -7.84 -0.55
N MET A 4 16.66 -6.78 -0.35
CA MET A 4 18.03 -6.65 -0.76
C MET A 4 18.96 -7.01 0.41
N ARG A 5 19.82 -8.01 0.24
CA ARG A 5 20.73 -8.51 1.28
C ARG A 5 22.17 -8.35 0.89
N ASN A 6 23.00 -7.97 1.85
CA ASN A 6 24.44 -7.88 1.64
C ASN A 6 25.07 -9.27 1.53
N VAL A 7 25.89 -9.49 0.51
CA VAL A 7 26.52 -10.79 0.27
C VAL A 7 27.88 -10.95 0.97
N ASN A 8 28.65 -9.89 1.07
CA ASN A 8 30.10 -10.06 1.28
C ASN A 8 30.79 -9.13 2.27
N ARG A 9 30.09 -8.57 3.24
CA ARG A 9 30.73 -7.81 4.33
C ARG A 9 31.16 -8.72 5.47
N PRO A 10 32.08 -8.25 6.39
CA PRO A 10 32.60 -9.05 7.48
C PRO A 10 31.51 -9.84 8.17
N THR A 11 31.86 -10.97 8.72
CA THR A 11 30.97 -12.04 9.20
C THR A 11 29.73 -11.59 10.01
N SER A 12 29.78 -10.40 10.59
CA SER A 12 28.67 -9.80 11.36
C SER A 12 27.54 -9.23 10.52
N PHE A 13 27.73 -8.94 9.23
CA PHE A 13 26.71 -8.31 8.37
C PHE A 13 26.24 -9.17 7.19
N ARG A 14 26.82 -10.35 7.06
CA ARG A 14 26.52 -11.25 5.94
C ARG A 14 25.08 -11.74 5.97
N GLY A 15 24.36 -11.50 4.90
CA GLY A 15 22.96 -11.90 4.75
C GLY A 15 21.94 -10.97 5.43
N ASN A 16 22.38 -9.87 6.04
CA ASN A 16 21.45 -8.90 6.62
C ASN A 16 20.65 -8.18 5.54
N ALA A 17 19.37 -8.03 5.77
CA ALA A 17 18.51 -7.22 4.91
C ALA A 17 18.82 -5.73 5.08
N LEU A 18 18.82 -5.01 3.98
CA LEU A 18 18.83 -3.56 4.00
C LEU A 18 17.46 -3.05 4.44
N ARG A 19 17.48 -2.01 5.23
CA ARG A 19 16.27 -1.31 5.65
C ARG A 19 16.49 0.19 5.51
N PHE A 20 15.58 0.91 4.93
CA PHE A 20 15.66 2.35 4.71
C PHE A 20 14.86 3.10 5.79
N ASN A 21 15.34 4.23 6.27
CA ASN A 21 14.60 5.06 7.18
C ASN A 21 13.64 6.00 6.44
N SER A 22 12.62 6.46 7.13
CA SER A 22 11.60 7.34 6.55
C SER A 22 12.10 8.73 6.15
N ILE A 23 13.28 9.14 6.60
CA ILE A 23 13.85 10.47 6.32
C ILE A 23 14.91 10.48 5.22
N GLY A 24 15.13 9.34 4.58
CA GLY A 24 15.91 9.28 3.37
C GLY A 24 17.42 9.27 3.49
N THR A 25 17.92 9.26 4.69
CA THR A 25 19.30 8.86 4.90
C THR A 25 19.29 7.37 5.20
N MET A 26 20.17 6.71 4.61
CA MET A 26 20.30 5.35 4.70
C MET A 26 20.62 4.79 6.03
N MET A 27 20.52 3.73 6.30
CA MET A 27 20.15 2.84 7.16
C MET A 27 20.98 1.74 7.52
N SER A 28 20.92 1.36 8.75
CA SER A 28 21.48 0.19 9.37
C SER A 28 21.04 -1.08 8.65
N THR A 29 22.00 -1.99 8.51
CA THR A 29 21.67 -3.39 8.35
C THR A 29 21.07 -3.85 9.67
N GLU A 30 19.78 -3.78 9.82
CA GLU A 30 19.13 -4.41 10.95
C GLU A 30 19.34 -5.92 10.89
N TYR A 31 19.64 -6.52 12.01
CA TYR A 31 19.64 -7.97 12.21
C TYR A 31 18.19 -8.45 12.20
N THR A 32 17.55 -8.42 11.05
CA THR A 32 16.35 -9.20 10.90
C THR A 32 16.77 -10.62 10.55
N THR A 33 17.02 -11.43 11.55
CA THR A 33 16.83 -12.85 11.33
C THR A 33 15.32 -13.05 11.10
N PRO A 34 14.97 -13.43 9.89
CA PRO A 34 15.02 -14.84 9.61
C PRO A 34 16.06 -15.14 8.53
N LYS A 35 16.83 -16.15 8.80
CA LYS A 35 17.53 -16.95 7.79
C LYS A 35 16.64 -17.03 6.56
N PHE A 36 17.23 -17.05 5.35
CA PHE A 36 16.58 -17.44 4.10
C PHE A 36 15.56 -18.57 4.34
N GLN A 37 14.38 -18.24 4.75
CA GLN A 37 13.36 -19.24 4.99
C GLN A 37 12.17 -18.85 4.14
N ASN A 38 12.07 -19.60 3.05
CA ASN A 38 10.84 -19.78 2.28
C ASN A 38 10.03 -18.50 2.02
N ALA A 39 9.44 -18.42 0.87
CA ALA A 39 8.59 -17.36 0.33
C ALA A 39 7.48 -16.76 1.26
N ASN A 40 7.55 -17.05 2.57
CA ASN A 40 6.56 -16.73 3.58
C ASN A 40 7.08 -15.75 4.64
N ALA A 41 8.20 -15.06 4.38
CA ALA A 41 8.72 -14.12 5.36
C ALA A 41 7.77 -12.92 5.51
N SER A 42 7.22 -12.75 6.70
CA SER A 42 6.54 -11.54 7.10
C SER A 42 7.59 -10.47 7.41
N TYR A 43 7.66 -9.43 6.62
CA TYR A 43 8.49 -8.28 6.93
C TYR A 43 7.67 -7.27 7.74
N PRO A 44 8.19 -6.81 8.89
CA PRO A 44 7.42 -5.95 9.79
C PRO A 44 7.13 -4.57 9.21
N ASP A 45 7.92 -4.12 8.24
CA ASP A 45 7.69 -2.85 7.54
C ASP A 45 8.18 -2.89 6.10
N GLY A 46 7.60 -2.04 5.23
CA GLY A 46 7.94 -1.95 3.83
C GLY A 46 9.29 -1.28 3.55
N LEU A 47 9.99 -0.78 4.56
CA LEU A 47 11.30 -0.16 4.41
C LEU A 47 12.40 -1.17 4.03
N ASN A 48 12.13 -2.46 4.18
CA ASN A 48 12.99 -3.54 3.68
C ASN A 48 12.71 -3.89 2.21
N LEU A 49 11.59 -3.46 1.65
CA LEU A 49 11.18 -3.84 0.30
C LEU A 49 11.65 -2.83 -0.75
N ILE A 50 12.30 -3.35 -1.77
CA ILE A 50 12.74 -2.62 -2.95
C ILE A 50 11.94 -3.08 -4.16
N CYS A 51 11.44 -2.12 -4.93
CA CYS A 51 10.95 -2.35 -6.28
C CYS A 51 12.11 -2.10 -7.25
N VAL A 52 12.34 -3.02 -8.15
CA VAL A 52 13.24 -2.85 -9.28
C VAL A 52 12.38 -2.48 -10.47
N GLU A 53 12.58 -1.28 -11.00
CA GLU A 53 11.81 -0.75 -12.13
C GLU A 53 12.72 -0.49 -13.32
N THR A 54 12.26 -0.83 -14.52
CA THR A 54 12.97 -0.54 -15.79
C THR A 54 12.38 0.73 -16.39
N PRO A 55 13.12 1.86 -16.42
CA PRO A 55 12.56 3.13 -16.90
C PRO A 55 12.40 3.21 -18.43
N GLY A 56 12.93 2.24 -19.16
CA GLY A 56 12.93 2.20 -20.62
C GLY A 56 12.98 0.79 -21.20
N ALA A 57 13.42 0.67 -22.44
CA ALA A 57 13.48 -0.60 -23.15
C ALA A 57 14.68 -1.49 -22.78
N ASP A 58 15.71 -0.92 -22.14
CA ASP A 58 16.88 -1.68 -21.66
C ASP A 58 16.55 -2.39 -20.34
N PRO A 59 16.45 -3.71 -20.32
CA PRO A 59 16.10 -4.45 -19.10
C PRO A 59 17.23 -4.44 -18.04
N THR A 60 18.44 -4.03 -18.40
CA THR A 60 19.57 -3.90 -17.47
C THR A 60 19.60 -2.53 -16.80
N ALA A 61 18.96 -1.52 -17.40
CA ALA A 61 18.85 -0.18 -16.86
C ALA A 61 17.68 -0.16 -15.85
N VAL A 62 18.00 0.02 -14.57
CA VAL A 62 17.02 -0.06 -13.50
C VAL A 62 17.02 1.16 -12.59
N GLN A 63 15.87 1.46 -12.03
CA GLN A 63 15.69 2.37 -10.91
C GLN A 63 15.25 1.56 -9.69
N LEU A 64 15.74 1.94 -8.51
CA LEU A 64 15.44 1.26 -7.26
C LEU A 64 14.52 2.14 -6.42
N ARG A 65 13.30 1.67 -6.19
CA ARG A 65 12.28 2.36 -5.40
C ARG A 65 12.05 1.66 -4.07
N ILE A 66 12.01 2.43 -3.00
CA ILE A 66 11.63 1.94 -1.66
C ILE A 66 10.11 1.77 -1.63
N ALA A 67 9.62 0.56 -1.43
CA ALA A 67 8.21 0.26 -1.54
C ALA A 67 7.35 1.05 -0.53
N ALA A 68 7.83 1.20 0.72
CA ALA A 68 7.09 1.88 1.78
C ALA A 68 6.84 3.37 1.54
N THR A 69 7.80 4.06 0.92
CA THR A 69 7.75 5.51 0.75
C THR A 69 7.44 5.94 -0.68
N GLY A 70 7.54 5.02 -1.63
CA GLY A 70 7.43 5.34 -3.06
C GLY A 70 8.63 6.10 -3.63
N ARG A 71 9.66 6.38 -2.81
CA ARG A 71 10.84 7.18 -3.17
C ARG A 71 11.93 6.34 -3.77
N TYR A 72 12.79 6.96 -4.55
CA TYR A 72 13.83 6.31 -5.33
C TYR A 72 15.23 6.58 -4.79
N LEU A 73 16.17 5.67 -5.05
CA LEU A 73 17.58 5.91 -4.76
C LEU A 73 18.13 6.99 -5.70
N VAL A 74 18.85 7.95 -5.11
CA VAL A 74 19.44 9.10 -5.81
C VAL A 74 20.91 9.22 -5.44
N THR A 75 21.77 9.42 -6.45
CA THR A 75 23.19 9.69 -6.26
C THR A 75 23.73 10.61 -7.35
N ASP A 76 24.65 11.48 -7.00
CA ASP A 76 25.39 12.33 -7.93
C ASP A 76 26.59 11.61 -8.60
N GLY A 77 26.87 10.39 -8.16
CA GLY A 77 27.98 9.58 -8.64
C GLY A 77 29.34 9.91 -8.03
N SER A 78 29.41 10.83 -7.06
CA SER A 78 30.67 11.13 -6.38
C SER A 78 31.15 9.95 -5.54
N ASN A 79 32.46 9.67 -5.56
CA ASN A 79 33.03 8.56 -4.80
C ASN A 79 32.86 8.74 -3.30
N ASN A 80 32.42 7.69 -2.62
CA ASN A 80 32.05 7.66 -1.20
C ASN A 80 30.89 8.60 -0.81
N ALA A 81 30.20 9.21 -1.77
CA ALA A 81 29.01 9.98 -1.50
C ALA A 81 27.85 9.07 -1.04
N ALA A 82 27.11 9.51 -0.03
CA ALA A 82 25.93 8.80 0.43
C ALA A 82 24.88 8.76 -0.68
N ILE A 83 24.28 7.60 -0.88
CA ILE A 83 23.07 7.46 -1.71
C ILE A 83 21.89 7.94 -0.88
N THR A 84 21.15 8.89 -1.41
CA THR A 84 19.97 9.49 -0.78
C THR A 84 18.70 8.93 -1.39
N ILE A 85 17.54 9.39 -0.95
CA ILE A 85 16.24 9.10 -1.55
C ILE A 85 15.55 10.36 -1.99
N GLY A 86 14.91 10.31 -3.16
CA GLY A 86 14.22 11.43 -3.78
C GLY A 86 12.97 11.01 -4.53
N GLU A 87 12.38 11.96 -5.23
CA GLU A 87 11.22 11.72 -6.07
C GLU A 87 11.61 10.99 -7.38
N LYS A 88 10.62 10.47 -8.11
CA LYS A 88 10.87 9.73 -9.36
C LYS A 88 11.68 10.52 -10.39
N ALA A 89 11.47 11.84 -10.48
CA ALA A 89 12.19 12.70 -11.40
C ALA A 89 13.69 12.81 -11.09
N GLU A 90 14.09 12.55 -9.86
CA GLU A 90 15.48 12.60 -9.37
C GLU A 90 16.13 11.22 -9.38
N ALA A 91 15.35 10.15 -9.66
CA ALA A 91 15.80 8.77 -9.56
C ALA A 91 17.06 8.49 -10.38
N SER A 92 18.08 7.95 -9.74
CA SER A 92 19.27 7.47 -10.46
C SER A 92 18.96 6.18 -11.20
N THR A 93 19.43 6.10 -12.44
CA THR A 93 19.38 4.87 -13.23
C THR A 93 20.69 4.14 -13.07
N PHE A 94 20.62 2.87 -12.70
CA PHE A 94 21.75 1.99 -12.51
C PHE A 94 21.78 0.92 -13.60
N THR A 95 22.97 0.43 -13.94
CA THR A 95 23.09 -0.81 -14.72
C THR A 95 23.15 -1.99 -13.76
N MET A 96 22.19 -2.89 -13.86
CA MET A 96 22.14 -4.11 -13.06
C MET A 96 23.01 -5.19 -13.66
N GLU A 97 24.12 -5.51 -13.01
CA GLU A 97 25.12 -6.48 -13.48
C GLU A 97 25.02 -7.76 -12.64
N PRO A 98 24.74 -8.93 -13.26
CA PRO A 98 24.70 -10.20 -12.54
C PRO A 98 26.10 -10.66 -12.13
N ARG A 99 26.17 -11.44 -11.05
CA ARG A 99 27.40 -12.09 -10.61
C ARG A 99 27.54 -13.49 -11.21
N GLY A 100 28.11 -13.59 -12.41
CA GLY A 100 28.43 -14.88 -13.05
C GLY A 100 27.28 -15.89 -12.95
N ASP A 101 27.56 -17.08 -12.44
CA ASP A 101 26.58 -18.18 -12.32
C ASP A 101 25.68 -18.09 -11.07
N PHE A 102 25.81 -17.04 -10.27
CA PHE A 102 25.01 -16.89 -9.07
C PHE A 102 23.66 -16.22 -9.39
N ASN A 103 22.61 -17.01 -9.44
CA ASN A 103 21.25 -16.52 -9.58
C ASN A 103 20.88 -15.56 -8.43
N ARG A 104 20.24 -14.44 -8.78
CA ARG A 104 19.74 -13.42 -7.85
C ARG A 104 20.79 -12.61 -7.11
N MET A 105 22.05 -12.64 -7.57
CA MET A 105 23.11 -11.76 -7.08
C MET A 105 23.44 -10.73 -8.13
N PHE A 106 23.33 -9.46 -7.77
CA PHE A 106 23.52 -8.33 -8.67
C PHE A 106 24.33 -7.24 -7.98
N ARG A 107 25.06 -6.47 -8.76
CA ARG A 107 25.58 -5.16 -8.38
C ARG A 107 24.96 -4.09 -9.26
N PHE A 108 24.97 -2.87 -8.78
CA PHE A 108 24.41 -1.73 -9.47
C PHE A 108 25.51 -0.76 -9.82
N ALA A 109 25.82 -0.67 -11.10
CA ALA A 109 26.79 0.26 -11.64
C ALA A 109 26.10 1.57 -12.05
N LEU A 110 26.75 2.69 -11.79
CA LEU A 110 26.32 3.98 -12.31
C LEU A 110 26.73 4.13 -13.79
N PRO A 111 25.96 4.84 -14.60
CA PRO A 111 26.33 5.14 -15.96
C PRO A 111 27.71 5.80 -16.03
N SER A 112 28.46 5.51 -17.09
CA SER A 112 29.76 6.10 -17.32
C SER A 112 30.86 5.73 -16.31
N SER A 113 30.82 4.53 -15.75
CA SER A 113 31.81 4.00 -14.79
C SER A 113 32.04 4.87 -13.56
N LYS A 114 31.02 5.65 -13.15
CA LYS A 114 31.10 6.52 -11.98
C LYS A 114 31.05 5.79 -10.64
N GLY A 115 30.94 4.47 -10.65
CA GLY A 115 31.02 3.64 -9.46
C GLY A 115 29.89 2.64 -9.32
N TYR A 116 29.83 2.04 -8.14
CA TYR A 116 28.91 0.98 -7.78
C TYR A 116 28.23 1.29 -6.44
N VAL A 117 26.98 0.89 -6.30
CA VAL A 117 26.30 0.92 -5.02
C VAL A 117 26.99 -0.06 -4.07
N THR A 118 27.37 0.39 -2.89
CA THR A 118 27.99 -0.44 -1.85
C THR A 118 27.53 -0.01 -0.45
N ILE A 119 27.87 -0.80 0.56
CA ILE A 119 27.66 -0.44 1.97
C ILE A 119 29.00 0.00 2.56
N SER A 120 29.08 1.23 3.06
CA SER A 120 30.24 1.75 3.75
C SER A 120 30.45 1.10 5.13
N GLY A 121 31.60 1.34 5.74
CA GLY A 121 31.91 0.91 7.11
C GLY A 121 30.93 1.46 8.18
N GLY A 122 30.26 2.57 7.89
CA GLY A 122 29.22 3.18 8.73
C GLY A 122 27.80 2.66 8.46
N ASN A 123 27.67 1.52 7.79
CA ASN A 123 26.37 0.95 7.39
C ASN A 123 25.56 1.85 6.43
N GLN A 124 26.23 2.65 5.63
CA GLN A 124 25.59 3.54 4.65
C GLN A 124 25.68 3.01 3.23
N LEU A 125 24.60 3.11 2.43
CA LEU A 125 24.69 2.98 0.99
C LEU A 125 25.46 4.18 0.45
N VAL A 126 26.53 3.90 -0.23
CA VAL A 126 27.38 4.90 -0.86
C VAL A 126 27.68 4.48 -2.29
N ASN A 127 28.10 5.46 -3.08
CA ASN A 127 28.73 5.17 -4.35
C ASN A 127 30.22 4.88 -4.13
N TYR A 128 30.75 3.80 -4.73
CA TYR A 128 32.15 3.44 -4.62
C TYR A 128 32.73 3.12 -6.00
N ASN A 129 33.81 3.78 -6.36
CA ASN A 129 34.33 3.74 -7.72
C ASN A 129 35.19 2.50 -8.08
N VAL A 130 35.35 1.56 -7.16
CA VAL A 130 36.07 0.32 -7.38
C VAL A 130 35.12 -0.86 -7.37
N PRO A 131 35.14 -1.74 -8.38
CA PRO A 131 34.35 -2.95 -8.39
C PRO A 131 34.94 -3.97 -7.39
N GLU A 132 34.14 -4.27 -6.36
CA GLU A 132 34.51 -5.24 -5.33
C GLU A 132 33.41 -6.27 -5.12
N GLU A 133 33.74 -7.40 -4.50
CA GLU A 133 32.75 -8.40 -4.06
C GLU A 133 31.72 -7.83 -3.09
N ALA A 134 32.09 -6.82 -2.30
CA ALA A 134 31.22 -6.11 -1.39
C ALA A 134 30.08 -5.33 -2.08
N ASN A 135 30.16 -5.11 -3.40
CA ASN A 135 29.17 -4.38 -4.17
C ASN A 135 28.02 -5.29 -4.63
N TYR A 136 28.08 -6.59 -4.40
CA TYR A 136 27.01 -7.51 -4.76
C TYR A 136 25.97 -7.63 -3.65
N PHE A 137 24.72 -7.67 -4.09
CA PHE A 137 23.56 -7.87 -3.25
C PHE A 137 22.80 -9.11 -3.72
N TYR A 138 22.26 -9.83 -2.78
CA TYR A 138 21.32 -10.91 -3.05
C TYR A 138 19.89 -10.35 -2.98
N PHE A 139 19.08 -10.64 -4.00
CA PHE A 139 17.68 -10.25 -4.11
C PHE A 139 16.79 -11.42 -3.77
N GLU A 140 16.08 -11.31 -2.65
CA GLU A 140 15.06 -12.26 -2.25
C GLU A 140 13.69 -11.73 -2.68
N GLU A 141 13.09 -12.41 -3.64
CA GLU A 141 11.76 -12.05 -4.14
C GLU A 141 10.69 -12.35 -3.10
N ILE A 142 9.83 -11.40 -2.85
CA ILE A 142 8.68 -11.54 -1.95
C ILE A 142 7.46 -11.89 -2.78
N LYS A 143 6.95 -13.09 -2.60
CA LYS A 143 5.76 -13.61 -3.29
C LYS A 143 4.49 -13.54 -2.45
N PHE A 144 4.65 -13.54 -1.13
CA PHE A 144 3.53 -13.56 -0.20
C PHE A 144 3.80 -12.66 1.00
N ILE A 145 2.72 -12.07 1.52
CA ILE A 145 2.71 -11.40 2.81
C ILE A 145 1.85 -12.23 3.75
N GLN A 146 2.44 -12.67 4.85
CA GLN A 146 1.73 -13.39 5.88
C GLN A 146 0.95 -12.43 6.77
N VAL A 147 -0.33 -12.71 6.97
CA VAL A 147 -1.21 -11.98 7.88
C VAL A 147 -1.79 -12.94 8.90
N THR A 148 -1.75 -12.54 10.17
CA THR A 148 -2.42 -13.24 11.27
C THR A 148 -3.37 -12.23 11.92
N PRO A 149 -4.66 -12.27 11.58
CA PRO A 149 -5.63 -11.36 12.18
C PRO A 149 -5.84 -11.70 13.66
N PRO A 150 -6.36 -10.77 14.47
CA PRO A 150 -6.79 -11.06 15.83
C PRO A 150 -7.94 -12.09 15.85
N SER A 151 -8.36 -12.52 17.03
CA SER A 151 -9.44 -13.53 17.22
C SER A 151 -10.77 -13.15 16.55
N SER A 152 -10.99 -11.86 16.31
CA SER A 152 -12.12 -11.36 15.54
C SER A 152 -12.10 -11.70 14.05
N GLY A 153 -10.97 -12.14 13.52
CA GLY A 153 -10.77 -12.37 12.08
C GLY A 153 -10.67 -11.10 11.24
N ILE A 154 -10.58 -9.92 11.88
CA ILE A 154 -10.63 -8.63 11.19
C ILE A 154 -9.46 -7.77 11.61
N THR A 155 -8.81 -7.12 10.65
CA THR A 155 -7.72 -6.18 10.88
C THR A 155 -7.66 -5.13 9.78
N THR A 156 -6.99 -4.02 10.03
CA THR A 156 -6.63 -3.06 8.98
C THR A 156 -5.25 -3.37 8.41
N ALA A 157 -5.02 -2.98 7.18
CA ALA A 157 -3.72 -3.05 6.54
C ALA A 157 -3.51 -1.87 5.59
N CYS A 158 -2.24 -1.50 5.43
CA CYS A 158 -1.76 -0.66 4.35
C CYS A 158 -0.44 -1.28 3.90
N LEU A 159 -0.39 -1.89 2.73
CA LEU A 159 0.75 -2.69 2.31
C LEU A 159 1.58 -1.97 1.25
N PRO A 160 2.91 -2.13 1.26
CA PRO A 160 3.80 -1.43 0.33
C PRO A 160 3.86 -2.06 -1.06
N CYS A 161 3.11 -3.12 -1.30
CA CYS A 161 3.01 -3.81 -2.58
C CYS A 161 1.56 -4.19 -2.87
N PRO A 162 1.19 -4.34 -4.16
CA PRO A 162 -0.12 -4.83 -4.53
C PRO A 162 -0.32 -6.27 -4.07
N VAL A 163 -1.52 -6.59 -3.60
CA VAL A 163 -1.83 -7.93 -3.09
C VAL A 163 -3.16 -8.45 -3.59
N ALA A 164 -3.22 -9.76 -3.83
CA ALA A 164 -4.45 -10.48 -4.09
C ALA A 164 -4.93 -11.21 -2.84
N MET A 165 -6.25 -11.22 -2.63
CA MET A 165 -6.86 -11.91 -1.50
C MET A 165 -7.01 -13.40 -1.80
N PRO A 166 -6.62 -14.29 -0.88
CA PRO A 166 -6.90 -15.72 -1.02
C PRO A 166 -8.38 -16.04 -0.75
N ASP A 167 -8.80 -17.23 -1.12
CA ASP A 167 -10.16 -17.71 -0.85
C ASP A 167 -10.50 -17.60 0.65
N GLY A 168 -11.70 -17.10 0.93
CA GLY A 168 -12.19 -16.91 2.30
C GLY A 168 -11.66 -15.66 3.01
N VAL A 169 -10.89 -14.82 2.31
CA VAL A 169 -10.44 -13.52 2.80
C VAL A 169 -10.99 -12.42 1.90
N GLU A 170 -11.49 -11.37 2.49
CA GLU A 170 -12.07 -10.23 1.78
C GLU A 170 -11.32 -8.94 2.12
N ALA A 171 -11.13 -8.10 1.11
CA ALA A 171 -10.72 -6.72 1.28
C ALA A 171 -11.96 -5.82 1.32
N LEU A 172 -12.07 -4.98 2.34
CA LEU A 172 -13.19 -4.06 2.51
C LEU A 172 -12.66 -2.62 2.59
N ILE A 173 -13.34 -1.73 1.92
CA ILE A 173 -13.01 -0.31 1.86
C ILE A 173 -14.12 0.49 2.54
N PRO A 174 -13.81 1.30 3.55
CA PRO A 174 -14.74 2.28 4.08
C PRO A 174 -14.90 3.42 3.08
N VAL A 175 -16.06 3.54 2.46
CA VAL A 175 -16.30 4.50 1.37
C VAL A 175 -17.05 5.74 1.82
N GLU A 176 -17.80 5.65 2.90
CA GLU A 176 -18.61 6.75 3.36
C GLU A 176 -18.95 6.66 4.86
N GLU A 177 -19.07 7.82 5.51
CA GLU A 177 -19.62 7.94 6.87
C GLU A 177 -20.92 8.74 6.82
N TYR A 178 -21.97 8.19 7.43
CA TYR A 178 -23.25 8.85 7.55
C TYR A 178 -24.01 8.43 8.82
N GLN A 179 -24.47 9.38 9.59
CA GLN A 179 -25.24 9.17 10.82
C GLN A 179 -24.60 8.18 11.82
N GLY A 180 -23.29 8.31 12.05
CA GLY A 180 -22.54 7.45 12.97
C GLY A 180 -22.28 6.04 12.44
N LYS A 181 -22.47 5.81 11.16
CA LYS A 181 -22.17 4.55 10.47
C LYS A 181 -21.13 4.76 9.37
N VAL A 182 -20.21 3.83 9.28
CA VAL A 182 -19.24 3.72 8.19
C VAL A 182 -19.70 2.63 7.23
N TYR A 183 -19.87 2.98 5.97
CA TYR A 183 -20.29 2.07 4.92
C TYR A 183 -19.08 1.40 4.31
N LEU A 184 -19.11 0.07 4.26
CA LEU A 184 -18.03 -0.76 3.76
C LEU A 184 -18.42 -1.37 2.42
N GLU A 185 -17.55 -1.23 1.43
CA GLU A 185 -17.67 -1.91 0.16
C GLU A 185 -16.60 -2.99 0.04
N LYS A 186 -16.97 -4.11 -0.59
CA LYS A 186 -16.02 -5.15 -0.91
C LYS A 186 -15.20 -4.71 -2.14
N HIS A 187 -13.88 -4.77 -2.01
CA HIS A 187 -12.98 -4.56 -3.13
C HIS A 187 -12.73 -5.89 -3.84
N GLU A 188 -12.98 -5.91 -5.13
CA GLU A 188 -12.70 -7.09 -5.97
C GLU A 188 -11.36 -6.93 -6.68
N GLY A 189 -10.61 -8.02 -6.78
CA GLY A 189 -9.32 -8.06 -7.47
C GLY A 189 -8.14 -7.69 -6.57
N THR A 190 -7.13 -7.10 -7.19
CA THR A 190 -5.88 -6.72 -6.53
C THR A 190 -6.03 -5.43 -5.76
N VAL A 191 -5.73 -5.43 -4.47
CA VAL A 191 -5.58 -4.18 -3.69
C VAL A 191 -4.26 -3.54 -4.06
N PRO A 192 -4.25 -2.28 -4.52
CA PRO A 192 -3.02 -1.60 -4.92
C PRO A 192 -2.07 -1.35 -3.74
N ALA A 193 -0.78 -1.16 -4.05
CA ALA A 193 0.20 -0.74 -3.07
C ALA A 193 -0.17 0.60 -2.44
N ASN A 194 0.06 0.72 -1.14
CA ASN A 194 -0.18 1.92 -0.33
C ASN A 194 -1.67 2.34 -0.23
N VAL A 195 -2.59 1.51 -0.66
CA VAL A 195 -4.02 1.70 -0.43
C VAL A 195 -4.38 1.04 0.91
N PRO A 196 -4.90 1.78 1.89
CA PRO A 196 -5.35 1.20 3.14
C PRO A 196 -6.68 0.46 2.97
N PHE A 197 -6.84 -0.65 3.66
CA PHE A 197 -8.04 -1.48 3.59
C PHE A 197 -8.27 -2.27 4.87
N ILE A 198 -9.46 -2.84 5.01
CA ILE A 198 -9.80 -3.80 6.06
C ILE A 198 -9.70 -5.20 5.48
N ILE A 199 -9.05 -6.09 6.20
CA ILE A 199 -9.00 -7.51 5.91
C ILE A 199 -10.04 -8.21 6.79
N ARG A 200 -10.93 -8.98 6.18
CA ARG A 200 -11.88 -9.84 6.88
C ARG A 200 -11.65 -11.29 6.48
N SER A 201 -11.24 -12.12 7.45
CA SER A 201 -11.10 -13.57 7.28
C SER A 201 -12.38 -14.26 7.71
N LYS A 202 -12.96 -15.09 6.85
CA LYS A 202 -14.10 -15.96 7.18
C LYS A 202 -13.72 -17.11 8.09
N ASN A 203 -12.41 -17.41 8.17
CA ASN A 203 -11.85 -18.50 8.98
C ASN A 203 -11.32 -18.01 10.34
N GLY A 204 -11.79 -16.88 10.83
CA GLY A 204 -11.37 -16.29 12.09
C GLY A 204 -9.90 -15.85 12.08
N ASN A 205 -9.17 -16.18 13.14
CA ASN A 205 -7.77 -15.78 13.34
C ASN A 205 -6.72 -16.70 12.68
N SER A 206 -7.13 -17.55 11.76
CA SER A 206 -6.17 -18.41 11.03
C SER A 206 -5.22 -17.55 10.20
N THR A 207 -3.93 -17.86 10.29
CA THR A 207 -2.91 -17.21 9.45
C THR A 207 -3.12 -17.58 7.99
N PHE A 208 -3.02 -16.60 7.11
CA PHE A 208 -3.11 -16.76 5.66
C PHE A 208 -2.03 -15.96 4.94
N LEU A 209 -1.87 -16.22 3.66
CA LEU A 209 -0.90 -15.58 2.79
C LEU A 209 -1.61 -14.74 1.74
N LEU A 210 -1.28 -13.46 1.67
CA LEU A 210 -1.68 -12.58 0.58
C LEU A 210 -0.65 -12.71 -0.54
N GLU A 211 -1.07 -13.00 -1.75
CA GLU A 211 -0.17 -13.08 -2.89
C GLU A 211 0.26 -11.68 -3.33
N VAL A 212 1.57 -11.46 -3.47
CA VAL A 212 2.13 -10.22 -4.00
C VAL A 212 1.99 -10.24 -5.52
N VAL A 213 1.27 -9.27 -6.05
CA VAL A 213 1.06 -9.12 -7.49
C VAL A 213 2.21 -8.32 -8.09
N THR A 214 2.83 -8.85 -9.13
CA THR A 214 3.91 -8.19 -9.87
C THR A 214 3.35 -7.44 -11.08
N GLY A 215 4.04 -6.39 -11.53
CA GLY A 215 3.63 -5.55 -12.64
C GLY A 215 3.28 -4.13 -12.22
N GLU A 216 2.45 -3.47 -12.99
CA GLU A 216 1.98 -2.13 -12.68
C GLU A 216 1.07 -2.14 -11.44
N ASN A 217 1.23 -1.12 -10.60
CA ASN A 217 0.33 -0.91 -9.48
C ASN A 217 -1.04 -0.49 -10.02
N PRO A 218 -2.13 -1.25 -9.76
CA PRO A 218 -3.44 -0.87 -10.26
C PRO A 218 -3.85 0.53 -9.78
N ALA A 219 -4.60 1.25 -10.58
CA ALA A 219 -5.24 2.48 -10.13
C ALA A 219 -6.31 2.14 -9.07
N PHE A 220 -6.47 3.01 -8.09
CA PHE A 220 -7.54 2.93 -7.10
C PHE A 220 -8.44 4.16 -7.26
N GLU A 221 -9.65 3.94 -7.75
CA GLU A 221 -10.58 5.02 -8.14
C GLU A 221 -11.70 5.25 -7.11
N ASN A 222 -11.81 4.39 -6.10
CA ASN A 222 -12.88 4.48 -5.10
C ASN A 222 -12.52 5.47 -3.99
N ASP A 223 -13.54 6.10 -3.41
CA ASP A 223 -13.39 6.82 -2.15
C ASP A 223 -12.89 5.86 -1.07
N ASN A 224 -12.04 6.34 -0.17
CA ASN A 224 -11.51 5.56 0.93
C ASN A 224 -11.29 6.47 2.14
N LEU A 225 -12.01 6.20 3.20
CA LEU A 225 -11.92 6.99 4.44
C LEU A 225 -10.76 6.57 5.34
N LEU A 226 -10.07 5.47 5.02
CA LEU A 226 -8.89 5.06 5.78
C LEU A 226 -7.66 5.87 5.37
N VAL A 227 -6.87 6.18 6.37
CA VAL A 227 -5.49 6.63 6.21
C VAL A 227 -4.58 5.48 6.62
N GLY A 228 -3.55 5.23 5.84
CA GLY A 228 -2.63 4.12 6.09
C GLY A 228 -1.17 4.57 6.13
N THR A 229 -0.33 3.72 6.71
CA THR A 229 1.12 3.95 6.75
C THR A 229 1.91 2.66 6.59
N ASN A 230 3.04 2.78 5.89
CA ASN A 230 4.05 1.73 5.76
C ASN A 230 5.33 2.03 6.57
N VAL A 231 5.30 3.10 7.37
CA VAL A 231 6.39 3.52 8.23
C VAL A 231 5.85 3.86 9.63
N TYR A 232 6.73 3.95 10.63
CA TYR A 232 6.29 4.47 11.93
C TYR A 232 5.82 5.91 11.80
N THR A 233 4.56 6.15 12.12
CA THR A 233 3.90 7.45 11.93
C THR A 233 3.28 7.91 13.24
N PRO A 234 3.51 9.18 13.66
CA PRO A 234 2.83 9.73 14.83
C PRO A 234 1.31 9.64 14.67
N ALA A 235 0.63 9.16 15.70
CA ALA A 235 -0.83 9.12 15.67
C ALA A 235 -1.42 10.53 15.76
N PRO A 236 -2.47 10.85 14.98
CA PRO A 236 -3.25 12.07 15.15
C PRO A 236 -3.86 12.17 16.55
N ASP A 237 -4.14 13.40 17.00
CA ASP A 237 -4.74 13.63 18.32
C ASP A 237 -6.11 12.96 18.48
N VAL A 238 -6.87 12.85 17.39
CA VAL A 238 -8.10 12.07 17.30
C VAL A 238 -8.02 11.15 16.08
N HIS A 239 -8.29 9.89 16.30
CA HIS A 239 -8.34 8.87 15.25
C HIS A 239 -9.26 7.73 15.67
N PHE A 240 -9.64 6.90 14.73
CA PHE A 240 -10.52 5.76 14.97
C PHE A 240 -9.81 4.48 14.56
N THR A 241 -9.77 3.51 15.47
CA THR A 241 -9.22 2.18 15.20
C THR A 241 -10.31 1.17 15.03
N LEU A 242 -10.09 0.23 14.10
CA LEU A 242 -11.00 -0.87 13.85
C LEU A 242 -11.20 -1.70 15.12
N THR A 243 -12.43 -2.04 15.44
CA THR A 243 -12.80 -2.91 16.54
C THR A 243 -13.82 -3.92 16.09
N ALA A 244 -13.85 -5.07 16.77
CA ALA A 244 -14.89 -6.07 16.58
C ALA A 244 -15.28 -6.63 17.94
N THR A 245 -16.53 -6.41 18.32
CA THR A 245 -17.08 -6.87 19.60
C THR A 245 -18.40 -7.56 19.34
N GLY A 246 -18.55 -8.80 19.83
CA GLY A 246 -19.80 -9.55 19.68
C GLY A 246 -20.21 -9.84 18.23
N GLY A 247 -19.22 -9.90 17.30
CA GLY A 247 -19.48 -10.10 15.87
C GLY A 247 -19.83 -8.82 15.09
N GLN A 248 -19.92 -7.69 15.76
CA GLN A 248 -20.11 -6.40 15.11
C GLN A 248 -18.76 -5.72 14.86
N ILE A 249 -18.58 -5.22 13.67
CA ILE A 249 -17.44 -4.40 13.27
C ILE A 249 -17.79 -2.94 13.53
N GLY A 250 -16.82 -2.17 14.00
CA GLY A 250 -16.95 -0.74 14.21
C GLY A 250 -15.61 -0.05 14.27
N PHE A 251 -15.63 1.24 14.50
CA PHE A 251 -14.46 2.05 14.71
C PHE A 251 -14.54 2.75 16.06
N LYS A 252 -13.58 2.45 16.92
CA LYS A 252 -13.48 3.06 18.23
C LYS A 252 -12.71 4.36 18.14
N ARG A 253 -13.27 5.43 18.68
CA ARG A 253 -12.63 6.72 18.83
C ARG A 253 -11.50 6.64 19.87
N ASN A 254 -10.35 7.11 19.52
CA ASN A 254 -9.18 7.16 20.39
C ASN A 254 -8.62 8.58 20.44
N GLY A 255 -8.03 8.92 21.58
CA GLY A 255 -7.20 10.08 21.75
C GLY A 255 -5.76 9.81 21.28
N LYS A 256 -4.87 10.72 21.65
CA LYS A 256 -3.46 10.66 21.30
C LYS A 256 -2.84 9.33 21.70
N ALA A 257 -2.30 8.61 20.72
CA ALA A 257 -1.46 7.43 20.90
C ALA A 257 0.01 7.79 20.66
N ALA A 258 0.95 6.85 20.94
CA ALA A 258 2.37 7.10 20.70
C ALA A 258 2.66 7.18 19.19
N ASN A 259 2.52 6.07 18.47
CA ASN A 259 2.75 5.97 17.03
C ASN A 259 1.94 4.80 16.46
N PHE A 260 1.60 4.88 15.20
CA PHE A 260 1.17 3.74 14.41
C PHE A 260 2.36 2.93 13.91
N ALA A 261 2.25 1.61 14.00
CA ALA A 261 3.20 0.70 13.41
C ALA A 261 3.09 0.70 11.87
N PRO A 262 4.14 0.32 11.16
CA PRO A 262 4.07 0.08 9.72
C PRO A 262 2.97 -0.92 9.34
N ASN A 263 2.48 -0.80 8.12
CA ASN A 263 1.44 -1.65 7.52
C ASN A 263 0.07 -1.58 8.23
N THR A 264 -0.20 -0.50 8.93
CA THR A 264 -1.48 -0.27 9.60
C THR A 264 -2.30 0.82 8.94
N ALA A 265 -3.60 0.83 9.23
CA ALA A 265 -4.49 1.89 8.81
C ALA A 265 -5.48 2.24 9.93
N TRP A 266 -5.96 3.49 9.88
CA TRP A 266 -6.95 4.04 10.79
C TRP A 266 -7.92 4.92 10.02
N LEU A 267 -9.04 5.26 10.64
CA LEU A 267 -10.03 6.15 10.05
C LEU A 267 -9.91 7.53 10.70
N LEU A 268 -10.04 8.57 9.88
CA LEU A 268 -10.22 9.95 10.34
C LEU A 268 -11.69 10.32 10.20
N SER A 269 -12.29 10.86 11.26
CA SER A 269 -13.66 11.31 11.30
C SER A 269 -13.79 12.47 12.28
N GLU A 270 -14.78 13.31 12.06
CA GLU A 270 -15.17 14.40 12.97
C GLU A 270 -16.17 13.93 14.06
N SER A 271 -16.53 12.66 14.07
CA SER A 271 -17.46 12.11 15.07
C SER A 271 -16.90 12.22 16.49
N ASP A 272 -17.75 12.58 17.42
CA ASP A 272 -17.43 12.60 18.85
C ASP A 272 -17.64 11.25 19.54
N THR A 273 -18.19 10.27 18.85
CA THR A 273 -18.55 8.95 19.36
C THR A 273 -17.98 7.84 18.48
N ASP A 274 -17.92 6.63 19.04
CA ASP A 274 -17.59 5.43 18.27
C ASP A 274 -18.55 5.26 17.09
N LEU A 275 -18.04 4.69 16.00
CA LEU A 275 -18.77 4.48 14.76
C LEU A 275 -19.09 2.99 14.58
N THR A 276 -20.30 2.70 14.12
CA THR A 276 -20.68 1.36 13.68
C THR A 276 -20.39 1.19 12.19
N THR A 277 -20.43 -0.04 11.68
CA THR A 277 -20.28 -0.29 10.24
C THR A 277 -21.54 -0.88 9.64
N SER A 278 -21.72 -0.70 8.33
CA SER A 278 -22.77 -1.34 7.55
C SER A 278 -22.20 -1.88 6.25
N PHE A 279 -22.67 -3.06 5.85
CA PHE A 279 -22.42 -3.66 4.53
C PHE A 279 -23.60 -3.43 3.58
N ASP A 280 -24.72 -2.97 4.12
CA ASP A 280 -25.83 -2.59 3.25
C ASP A 280 -25.42 -1.34 2.47
N PRO A 281 -25.72 -1.30 1.17
CA PRO A 281 -25.52 -0.06 0.44
C PRO A 281 -26.30 1.03 1.15
N ARG A 282 -25.64 2.16 1.39
CA ARG A 282 -26.30 3.34 1.89
C ARG A 282 -27.58 3.56 1.07
N PRO A 283 -28.73 3.86 1.68
CA PRO A 283 -29.87 4.37 0.94
C PRO A 283 -29.38 5.60 0.18
N ASN A 284 -29.26 5.45 -1.13
CA ASN A 284 -28.55 6.39 -1.99
C ASN A 284 -29.18 7.78 -1.91
N VAL A 285 -28.46 8.70 -1.29
CA VAL A 285 -28.71 10.14 -1.35
C VAL A 285 -27.75 10.83 -2.33
N ARG A 286 -26.99 10.05 -3.12
CA ARG A 286 -26.08 10.63 -4.11
C ARG A 286 -26.91 11.16 -5.27
N ILE A 287 -26.90 12.46 -5.43
CA ILE A 287 -27.53 13.11 -6.58
C ILE A 287 -26.61 12.85 -7.79
N THR A 288 -27.08 12.08 -8.72
CA THR A 288 -26.41 11.85 -10.00
C THR A 288 -27.00 12.79 -11.05
N GLU A 289 -26.17 13.55 -11.73
CA GLU A 289 -26.62 14.37 -12.86
C GLU A 289 -26.82 13.48 -14.09
N ILE A 290 -27.99 13.57 -14.70
CA ILE A 290 -28.28 12.90 -15.97
C ILE A 290 -28.97 13.88 -16.95
N ASP A 291 -28.70 13.72 -18.21
CA ASP A 291 -29.40 14.45 -19.28
C ASP A 291 -30.86 14.02 -19.35
N ALA A 292 -31.78 14.96 -19.55
CA ALA A 292 -33.22 14.68 -19.63
C ALA A 292 -33.55 13.62 -20.70
N ASP A 293 -32.78 13.59 -21.79
CA ASP A 293 -32.95 12.65 -22.90
C ASP A 293 -32.42 11.24 -22.60
N LYS A 294 -31.72 11.04 -21.48
CA LYS A 294 -31.17 9.75 -21.06
C LYS A 294 -31.92 9.11 -19.91
N THR A 295 -33.08 9.65 -19.54
CA THR A 295 -33.94 9.01 -18.55
C THR A 295 -34.42 7.66 -19.11
N ALA A 296 -34.11 6.55 -18.41
CA ALA A 296 -34.50 5.22 -18.87
C ALA A 296 -36.02 5.14 -19.05
N ALA A 297 -36.46 4.63 -20.19
CA ALA A 297 -37.88 4.56 -20.54
C ALA A 297 -38.74 3.79 -19.50
N ASP A 298 -38.12 2.91 -18.73
CA ASP A 298 -38.79 2.06 -17.73
C ASP A 298 -38.60 2.59 -16.29
N ALA A 299 -37.92 3.74 -16.08
CA ALA A 299 -37.71 4.29 -14.76
C ALA A 299 -38.99 4.91 -14.19
N VAL A 300 -39.34 4.55 -12.97
CA VAL A 300 -40.45 5.18 -12.24
C VAL A 300 -39.87 6.26 -11.33
N TRP A 301 -40.17 7.50 -11.67
CA TRP A 301 -39.65 8.69 -11.00
C TRP A 301 -40.59 9.20 -9.91
N TYR A 302 -40.00 9.66 -8.80
CA TYR A 302 -40.72 10.35 -7.71
C TYR A 302 -40.07 11.69 -7.44
N ASP A 303 -40.86 12.71 -7.16
CA ASP A 303 -40.32 13.98 -6.62
C ASP A 303 -39.90 13.82 -5.15
N LEU A 304 -39.28 14.86 -4.58
CA LEU A 304 -38.85 14.85 -3.17
C LEU A 304 -40.01 14.80 -2.16
N GLN A 305 -41.25 14.98 -2.61
CA GLN A 305 -42.48 14.82 -1.81
C GLN A 305 -43.09 13.40 -1.94
N GLY A 306 -42.40 12.51 -2.70
CA GLY A 306 -42.85 11.13 -2.90
C GLY A 306 -43.97 10.98 -3.95
N ARG A 307 -44.26 12.00 -4.74
CA ARG A 307 -45.27 11.93 -5.81
C ARG A 307 -44.65 11.37 -7.09
N ARG A 308 -45.35 10.44 -7.71
CA ARG A 308 -44.91 9.87 -8.98
C ARG A 308 -44.90 10.92 -10.08
N VAL A 309 -43.79 10.96 -10.83
CA VAL A 309 -43.58 11.89 -11.96
C VAL A 309 -43.40 11.10 -13.24
N THR A 310 -44.19 11.38 -14.25
CA THR A 310 -44.13 10.67 -15.54
C THR A 310 -43.16 11.31 -16.52
N SER A 311 -42.81 12.58 -16.32
CA SER A 311 -41.88 13.33 -17.17
C SER A 311 -41.01 14.22 -16.28
N PRO A 312 -39.84 13.77 -15.88
CA PRO A 312 -38.92 14.57 -15.08
C PRO A 312 -38.49 15.82 -15.84
N ALA A 313 -38.61 16.98 -15.20
CA ALA A 313 -38.25 18.28 -15.81
C ALA A 313 -36.80 18.63 -15.48
N SER A 314 -36.11 19.26 -16.44
CA SER A 314 -34.75 19.77 -16.24
C SER A 314 -34.66 20.73 -15.04
N GLY A 315 -33.52 20.72 -14.35
CA GLY A 315 -33.23 21.55 -13.18
C GLY A 315 -33.84 21.04 -11.85
N ASN A 316 -34.50 19.87 -11.85
CA ASN A 316 -35.10 19.31 -10.64
C ASN A 316 -34.48 17.97 -10.25
N ILE A 317 -34.62 17.63 -8.95
CA ILE A 317 -34.12 16.36 -8.40
C ILE A 317 -35.29 15.39 -8.28
N TYR A 318 -35.06 14.16 -8.75
CA TYR A 318 -36.02 13.06 -8.70
C TYR A 318 -35.37 11.79 -8.14
N ILE A 319 -36.20 10.90 -7.62
CA ILE A 319 -35.80 9.58 -7.13
C ILE A 319 -36.26 8.54 -8.14
N ASP A 320 -35.35 7.76 -8.66
CA ASP A 320 -35.67 6.55 -9.44
C ASP A 320 -35.98 5.41 -8.47
N SER A 321 -37.19 4.88 -8.52
CA SER A 321 -37.64 3.81 -7.61
C SER A 321 -36.93 2.47 -7.87
N THR A 322 -36.44 2.24 -9.07
CA THR A 322 -35.75 1.00 -9.46
C THR A 322 -34.35 0.95 -8.89
N THR A 323 -33.59 2.03 -9.05
CA THR A 323 -32.21 2.14 -8.56
C THR A 323 -32.12 2.72 -7.17
N ARG A 324 -33.23 3.32 -6.66
CA ARG A 324 -33.30 4.07 -5.39
C ARG A 324 -32.29 5.21 -5.30
N ARG A 325 -31.92 5.80 -6.44
CA ARG A 325 -30.97 6.91 -6.53
C ARG A 325 -31.67 8.22 -6.78
N MET A 326 -31.07 9.31 -6.32
CA MET A 326 -31.50 10.66 -6.66
C MET A 326 -30.72 11.15 -7.88
N TYR A 327 -31.47 11.80 -8.78
CA TYR A 327 -30.92 12.34 -10.01
C TYR A 327 -31.28 13.79 -10.17
N LEU A 328 -30.32 14.63 -10.53
CA LEU A 328 -30.54 15.98 -11.03
C LEU A 328 -30.69 15.87 -12.55
N ILE A 329 -31.88 16.16 -13.06
CA ILE A 329 -32.13 16.16 -14.48
C ILE A 329 -31.59 17.47 -15.08
N LYS A 330 -30.69 17.38 -16.04
CA LYS A 330 -30.10 18.52 -16.76
C LYS A 330 -30.89 18.89 -18.00
#